data_e036c8604bf2ff2074e68d43c9e7ff24
#
_entry.id   e036c8604bf2ff2074e68d43c9e7ff24
#
_cell.length_a   1.000
_cell.length_b   1.000
_cell.length_c   1.000
_cell.angle_alpha   90.00
_cell.angle_beta   90.00
_cell.angle_gamma   90.00
#
_symmetry.space_group_name_H-M   'P 1'
#
loop_
_entity.id
_entity.type
_entity.pdbx_description
1 polymer ?
#
loop_
_entity_poly.entity_id
_entity_poly.type
_entity_poly.pdbx_seq_one_letter_code
_entity_poly.pdbx_strand_id
1 'polypeptide(L)'
;MIGAFLIFVDMNIRIVNQSPHELPSYETLASAGMDLRAHTDTPVTLQPMERGLIKTGLFIELPVGVEAQVRPRSGLALKKGITVLNSPGTIDADYRGEIGVILVNLSNEPFTIASGDRIAQLVIAKHERADWQQVESLTETERGAGGFGSTGTA
;
A
#
# COMPACT_ATOMS: atom_id res chain seq x y z
N MET A 1 -34.15 -5.40 18.90
CA MET A 1 -32.91 -4.92 18.27
C MET A 1 -32.05 -6.13 17.96
N ILE A 2 -32.01 -6.55 16.71
CA ILE A 2 -31.18 -7.67 16.24
C ILE A 2 -29.81 -7.07 15.97
N GLY A 3 -28.84 -7.35 16.85
CA GLY A 3 -27.45 -6.94 16.62
C GLY A 3 -26.93 -7.63 15.37
N ALA A 4 -26.62 -6.87 14.33
CA ALA A 4 -25.90 -7.38 13.18
C ALA A 4 -24.51 -7.81 13.65
N PHE A 5 -24.29 -9.11 13.80
CA PHE A 5 -22.94 -9.67 13.92
C PHE A 5 -22.25 -9.44 12.57
N LEU A 6 -21.31 -8.49 12.53
CA LEU A 6 -20.38 -8.40 11.42
C LEU A 6 -19.55 -9.70 11.42
N ILE A 7 -19.89 -10.62 10.54
CA ILE A 7 -19.05 -11.80 10.31
C ILE A 7 -17.91 -11.33 9.41
N PHE A 8 -16.76 -11.00 10.00
CA PHE A 8 -15.53 -10.92 9.25
C PHE A 8 -15.18 -12.34 8.82
N VAL A 9 -15.22 -12.61 7.53
CA VAL A 9 -14.63 -13.83 6.99
C VAL A 9 -13.13 -13.62 7.02
N ASP A 10 -12.47 -14.15 8.04
CA ASP A 10 -11.03 -14.09 8.16
C ASP A 10 -10.38 -14.80 6.98
N MET A 11 -9.59 -14.06 6.22
CA MET A 11 -8.82 -14.59 5.11
C MET A 11 -7.45 -15.04 5.65
N ASN A 12 -7.15 -16.34 5.54
CA ASN A 12 -5.84 -16.84 5.91
C ASN A 12 -4.82 -16.54 4.82
N ILE A 13 -3.80 -15.77 5.15
CA ILE A 13 -2.65 -15.44 4.30
C ILE A 13 -1.41 -16.06 4.91
N ARG A 14 -0.70 -16.87 4.11
CA ARG A 14 0.58 -17.45 4.54
C ARG A 14 1.66 -16.37 4.46
N ILE A 15 2.47 -16.28 5.51
CA ILE A 15 3.54 -15.28 5.62
C ILE A 15 4.81 -15.92 6.15
N VAL A 16 5.95 -15.51 5.56
CA VAL A 16 7.29 -15.76 6.11
C VAL A 16 7.82 -14.43 6.62
N ASN A 17 8.27 -14.41 7.85
CA ASN A 17 8.90 -13.27 8.49
C ASN A 17 10.38 -13.59 8.80
N GLN A 18 11.28 -12.92 8.09
CA GLN A 18 12.72 -13.00 8.29
C GLN A 18 13.25 -11.82 9.11
N SER A 19 12.37 -10.88 9.50
CA SER A 19 12.74 -9.76 10.37
C SER A 19 12.63 -10.14 11.85
N PRO A 20 13.28 -9.41 12.77
CA PRO A 20 13.10 -9.58 14.22
C PRO A 20 11.82 -8.91 14.73
N HIS A 21 11.02 -8.28 13.87
CA HIS A 21 9.83 -7.51 14.26
C HIS A 21 8.58 -8.38 14.25
N GLU A 22 7.57 -7.94 14.99
CA GLU A 22 6.25 -8.57 14.99
C GLU A 22 5.60 -8.49 13.60
N LEU A 23 4.70 -9.46 13.34
CA LEU A 23 3.88 -9.44 12.11
C LEU A 23 3.00 -8.19 12.05
N PRO A 24 2.71 -7.69 10.84
CA PRO A 24 1.71 -6.65 10.67
C PRO A 24 0.37 -7.03 11.30
N SER A 25 -0.24 -6.11 12.02
CA SER A 25 -1.52 -6.32 12.70
C SER A 25 -2.43 -5.10 12.53
N TYR A 26 -3.74 -5.34 12.62
CA TYR A 26 -4.72 -4.26 12.63
C TYR A 26 -4.78 -3.62 14.02
N GLU A 27 -4.63 -2.31 14.10
CA GLU A 27 -4.67 -1.57 15.37
C GLU A 27 -6.06 -1.58 16.01
N THR A 28 -7.10 -1.59 15.19
CA THR A 28 -8.51 -1.66 15.63
C THR A 28 -9.30 -2.63 14.76
N LEU A 29 -10.45 -3.09 15.24
CA LEU A 29 -11.36 -3.95 14.48
C LEU A 29 -11.80 -3.34 13.14
N ALA A 30 -11.86 -2.02 13.03
CA ALA A 30 -12.26 -1.29 11.84
C ALA A 30 -11.09 -0.81 10.98
N SER A 31 -9.84 -1.11 11.35
CA SER A 31 -8.68 -0.73 10.56
C SER A 31 -8.64 -1.53 9.25
N ALA A 32 -8.33 -0.86 8.15
CA ALA A 32 -8.12 -1.50 6.84
C ALA A 32 -6.64 -1.77 6.54
N GLY A 33 -5.73 -1.02 7.16
CA GLY A 33 -4.29 -1.12 6.96
C GLY A 33 -3.56 -1.64 8.19
N MET A 34 -2.45 -2.33 7.93
CA MET A 34 -1.50 -2.82 8.92
C MET A 34 -0.17 -2.13 8.70
N ASP A 35 0.50 -1.65 9.74
CA ASP A 35 1.81 -1.01 9.59
C ASP A 35 2.89 -1.98 9.10
N LEU A 36 3.68 -1.54 8.11
CA LEU A 36 4.89 -2.20 7.64
C LEU A 36 6.12 -1.55 8.31
N ARG A 37 6.98 -2.38 8.88
CA ARG A 37 8.22 -1.94 9.50
C ARG A 37 9.42 -2.14 8.59
N ALA A 38 10.36 -1.21 8.65
CA ALA A 38 11.66 -1.36 8.01
C ALA A 38 12.45 -2.50 8.65
N HIS A 39 13.15 -3.29 7.82
CA HIS A 39 14.14 -4.27 8.24
C HIS A 39 15.45 -3.96 7.53
N THR A 40 16.36 -3.32 8.24
CA THR A 40 17.65 -2.86 7.70
C THR A 40 18.78 -3.21 8.67
N ASP A 41 19.92 -3.61 8.14
CA ASP A 41 21.12 -3.91 8.96
C ASP A 41 21.72 -2.63 9.56
N THR A 42 21.65 -1.55 8.81
CA THR A 42 22.10 -0.20 9.21
C THR A 42 21.04 0.83 8.85
N PRO A 43 20.94 1.94 9.60
CA PRO A 43 20.02 3.02 9.24
C PRO A 43 20.23 3.52 7.81
N VAL A 44 19.14 3.77 7.09
CA VAL A 44 19.14 4.29 5.72
C VAL A 44 18.70 5.75 5.76
N THR A 45 19.53 6.66 5.23
CA THR A 45 19.19 8.08 5.14
C THR A 45 18.86 8.46 3.71
N LEU A 46 17.66 9.01 3.51
CA LEU A 46 17.22 9.59 2.25
C LEU A 46 17.42 11.11 2.29
N GLN A 47 18.26 11.63 1.41
CA GLN A 47 18.41 13.07 1.21
C GLN A 47 17.16 13.67 0.57
N PRO A 48 16.94 14.99 0.60
CA PRO A 48 15.87 15.64 -0.15
C PRO A 48 15.83 15.18 -1.61
N MET A 49 14.64 14.82 -2.09
CA MET A 49 14.35 14.26 -3.44
C MET A 49 14.97 12.88 -3.72
N GLU A 50 15.63 12.27 -2.75
CA GLU A 50 16.14 10.91 -2.88
C GLU A 50 15.03 9.86 -2.64
N ARG A 51 15.15 8.72 -3.34
CA ARG A 51 14.32 7.55 -3.15
C ARG A 51 15.16 6.33 -2.82
N GLY A 52 14.57 5.40 -2.07
CA GLY A 52 15.22 4.14 -1.71
C GLY A 52 14.23 3.00 -1.54
N LEU A 53 14.67 1.80 -1.85
CA LEU A 53 13.94 0.57 -1.56
C LEU A 53 14.26 0.13 -0.12
N ILE A 54 13.26 0.12 0.74
CA ILE A 54 13.40 -0.32 2.13
C ILE A 54 12.78 -1.71 2.27
N LYS A 55 13.57 -2.64 2.72
CA LYS A 55 13.16 -4.03 2.97
C LYS A 55 12.29 -4.13 4.22
N THR A 56 11.45 -5.17 4.28
CA THR A 56 10.58 -5.46 5.43
C THR A 56 10.88 -6.82 6.08
N GLY A 57 11.61 -7.71 5.40
CA GLY A 57 11.82 -9.10 5.80
C GLY A 57 10.56 -9.97 5.66
N LEU A 58 9.50 -9.47 5.02
CA LEU A 58 8.22 -10.15 4.89
C LEU A 58 8.00 -10.69 3.48
N PHE A 59 7.47 -11.93 3.40
CA PHE A 59 7.09 -12.61 2.16
C PHE A 59 5.69 -13.18 2.36
N ILE A 60 4.78 -12.96 1.41
CA ILE A 60 3.38 -13.39 1.55
C ILE A 60 2.93 -14.24 0.36
N GLU A 61 1.93 -15.08 0.61
CA GLU A 61 1.24 -15.85 -0.40
C GLU A 61 -0.25 -15.52 -0.32
N LEU A 62 -0.73 -14.80 -1.33
CA LEU A 62 -2.12 -14.37 -1.42
C LEU A 62 -2.95 -15.38 -2.23
N PRO A 63 -4.24 -15.57 -1.91
CA PRO A 63 -5.13 -16.32 -2.79
C PRO A 63 -5.41 -15.54 -4.09
N VAL A 64 -5.66 -16.28 -5.19
CA VAL A 64 -6.04 -15.68 -6.48
C VAL A 64 -7.31 -14.82 -6.32
N GLY A 65 -7.33 -13.65 -6.94
CA GLY A 65 -8.41 -12.66 -6.80
C GLY A 65 -8.21 -11.69 -5.63
N VAL A 66 -7.04 -11.76 -4.96
CA VAL A 66 -6.65 -10.86 -3.89
C VAL A 66 -5.31 -10.24 -4.23
N GLU A 67 -5.16 -8.98 -3.93
CA GLU A 67 -3.90 -8.23 -3.96
C GLU A 67 -3.55 -7.71 -2.57
N ALA A 68 -2.29 -7.39 -2.34
CA ALA A 68 -1.89 -6.53 -1.25
C ALA A 68 -1.39 -5.19 -1.81
N GLN A 69 -1.73 -4.10 -1.13
CA GLN A 69 -1.32 -2.76 -1.51
C GLN A 69 -0.41 -2.17 -0.46
N VAL A 70 0.73 -1.65 -0.90
CA VAL A 70 1.62 -0.83 -0.07
C VAL A 70 1.22 0.63 -0.22
N ARG A 71 0.75 1.24 0.86
CA ARG A 71 0.27 2.63 0.89
C ARG A 71 1.10 3.47 1.85
N PRO A 72 1.21 4.80 1.63
CA PRO A 72 1.89 5.70 2.55
C PRO A 72 1.18 5.79 3.89
N ARG A 73 1.92 6.20 4.91
CA ARG A 73 1.37 6.60 6.22
C ARG A 73 1.15 8.11 6.22
N SER A 74 -0.07 8.51 6.57
CA SER A 74 -0.47 9.92 6.61
C SER A 74 0.42 10.78 7.52
N GLY A 75 0.84 10.23 8.66
CA GLY A 75 1.71 10.94 9.59
C GLY A 75 3.11 11.20 9.03
N LEU A 76 3.70 10.27 8.29
CA LEU A 76 4.98 10.47 7.61
C LEU A 76 4.84 11.46 6.46
N ALA A 77 3.79 11.33 5.66
CA ALA A 77 3.53 12.23 4.54
C ALA A 77 3.39 13.68 5.01
N LEU A 78 2.51 13.93 5.99
CA LEU A 78 2.22 15.28 6.46
C LEU A 78 3.38 15.91 7.24
N LYS A 79 3.99 15.17 8.17
CA LYS A 79 4.96 15.74 9.12
C LYS A 79 6.41 15.69 8.62
N LYS A 80 6.71 14.76 7.71
CA LYS A 80 8.09 14.49 7.26
C LYS A 80 8.28 14.56 5.75
N GLY A 81 7.21 14.72 4.97
CA GLY A 81 7.29 14.73 3.52
C GLY A 81 7.73 13.39 2.91
N ILE A 82 7.59 12.29 3.66
CA ILE A 82 7.98 10.95 3.22
C ILE A 82 6.75 10.22 2.72
N THR A 83 6.85 9.66 1.52
CA THR A 83 5.75 8.90 0.90
C THR A 83 6.26 7.67 0.14
N VAL A 84 5.33 6.80 -0.23
CA VAL A 84 5.62 5.66 -1.12
C VAL A 84 5.56 6.16 -2.56
N LEU A 85 6.66 6.04 -3.29
CA LEU A 85 6.80 6.63 -4.63
C LEU A 85 5.81 6.03 -5.64
N ASN A 86 5.61 4.72 -5.62
CA ASN A 86 4.69 3.97 -6.49
C ASN A 86 3.33 3.71 -5.83
N SER A 87 2.80 4.67 -5.13
CA SER A 87 1.56 4.51 -4.35
C SER A 87 0.28 4.52 -5.21
N PRO A 88 -0.61 3.53 -5.03
CA PRO A 88 -0.42 2.32 -4.23
C PRO A 88 0.52 1.32 -4.90
N GLY A 89 1.45 0.75 -4.13
CA GLY A 89 2.28 -0.35 -4.62
C GLY A 89 1.45 -1.63 -4.68
N THR A 90 1.48 -2.34 -5.79
CA THR A 90 0.71 -3.59 -5.99
C THR A 90 1.58 -4.80 -5.72
N ILE A 91 1.05 -5.74 -4.92
CA ILE A 91 1.64 -7.05 -4.69
C ILE A 91 0.64 -8.10 -5.21
N ASP A 92 1.04 -8.77 -6.28
CA ASP A 92 0.22 -9.77 -6.94
C ASP A 92 0.15 -11.09 -6.13
N ALA A 93 -0.90 -11.87 -6.34
CA ALA A 93 -1.12 -13.11 -5.61
C ALA A 93 -0.01 -14.16 -5.81
N ASP A 94 0.65 -14.16 -6.96
CA ASP A 94 1.73 -15.07 -7.32
C ASP A 94 3.14 -14.51 -7.06
N TYR A 95 3.26 -13.28 -6.54
CA TYR A 95 4.55 -12.74 -6.13
C TYR A 95 5.06 -13.46 -4.88
N ARG A 96 6.31 -13.92 -4.92
CA ARG A 96 6.97 -14.65 -3.81
C ARG A 96 8.22 -13.97 -3.30
N GLY A 97 8.52 -12.78 -3.83
CA GLY A 97 9.64 -11.98 -3.36
C GLY A 97 9.36 -11.27 -2.04
N GLU A 98 10.38 -10.65 -1.49
CA GLU A 98 10.29 -9.82 -0.29
C GLU A 98 9.44 -8.59 -0.56
N ILE A 99 8.55 -8.24 0.38
CA ILE A 99 7.84 -6.97 0.36
C ILE A 99 8.84 -5.86 0.58
N GLY A 100 9.05 -5.04 -0.45
CA GLY A 100 9.87 -3.85 -0.39
C GLY A 100 9.02 -2.59 -0.50
N VAL A 101 9.42 -1.55 0.23
CA VAL A 101 8.76 -0.24 0.21
C VAL A 101 9.65 0.77 -0.46
N ILE A 102 9.20 1.32 -1.59
CA ILE A 102 9.94 2.38 -2.30
C ILE A 102 9.53 3.73 -1.70
N LEU A 103 10.38 4.26 -0.81
CA LEU A 103 10.15 5.57 -0.20
C LEU A 103 10.83 6.67 -1.01
N VAL A 104 10.22 7.85 -0.99
CA VAL A 104 10.82 9.10 -1.49
C VAL A 104 10.71 10.18 -0.44
N ASN A 105 11.77 10.98 -0.31
CA ASN A 105 11.82 12.14 0.58
C ASN A 105 11.52 13.41 -0.23
N LEU A 106 10.32 13.97 -0.06
CA LEU A 106 9.88 15.21 -0.69
C LEU A 106 10.03 16.44 0.24
N SER A 107 10.72 16.28 1.38
CA SER A 107 11.04 17.38 2.28
C SER A 107 12.37 18.04 1.93
N ASN A 108 12.71 19.11 2.65
CA ASN A 108 13.98 19.84 2.48
C ASN A 108 15.09 19.34 3.44
N GLU A 109 14.80 18.33 4.26
CA GLU A 109 15.72 17.80 5.26
C GLU A 109 15.99 16.32 5.03
N PRO A 110 17.18 15.80 5.37
CA PRO A 110 17.43 14.37 5.36
C PRO A 110 16.49 13.61 6.30
N PHE A 111 16.05 12.43 5.88
CA PHE A 111 15.22 11.56 6.71
C PHE A 111 15.92 10.21 6.89
N THR A 112 16.14 9.81 8.14
CA THR A 112 16.81 8.55 8.49
C THR A 112 15.79 7.53 8.94
N ILE A 113 15.88 6.32 8.38
CA ILE A 113 15.02 5.17 8.65
C ILE A 113 15.87 4.15 9.39
N ALA A 114 15.44 3.76 10.59
CA ALA A 114 16.03 2.68 11.35
C ALA A 114 15.20 1.40 11.25
N SER A 115 15.83 0.24 11.51
CA SER A 115 15.09 -1.03 11.59
C SER A 115 14.03 -0.96 12.69
N GLY A 116 12.80 -1.40 12.36
CA GLY A 116 11.63 -1.31 13.23
C GLY A 116 10.76 -0.07 13.01
N ASP A 117 11.24 0.94 12.30
CA ASP A 117 10.42 2.12 11.98
C ASP A 117 9.22 1.72 11.11
N ARG A 118 8.05 2.27 11.44
CA ARG A 118 6.82 2.10 10.65
C ARG A 118 6.85 3.03 9.44
N ILE A 119 7.11 2.47 8.26
CA ILE A 119 7.41 3.23 7.03
C ILE A 119 6.27 3.30 6.02
N ALA A 120 5.36 2.35 6.08
CA ALA A 120 4.21 2.24 5.17
C ALA A 120 3.08 1.49 5.86
N GLN A 121 1.99 1.24 5.14
CA GLN A 121 0.94 0.34 5.57
C GLN A 121 0.57 -0.63 4.46
N LEU A 122 0.19 -1.85 4.85
CA LEU A 122 -0.27 -2.92 3.98
C LEU A 122 -1.79 -3.02 4.04
N VAL A 123 -2.44 -3.04 2.89
CA VAL A 123 -3.89 -3.22 2.78
C VAL A 123 -4.15 -4.44 1.91
N ILE A 124 -4.99 -5.37 2.39
CA ILE A 124 -5.43 -6.53 1.62
C ILE A 124 -6.75 -6.19 0.94
N ALA A 125 -6.84 -6.43 -0.37
CA ALA A 125 -8.02 -6.08 -1.16
C ALA A 125 -8.36 -7.19 -2.16
N LYS A 126 -9.65 -7.38 -2.42
CA LYS A 126 -10.13 -8.16 -3.57
C LYS A 126 -10.04 -7.28 -4.82
N HIS A 127 -9.80 -7.90 -5.96
CA HIS A 127 -9.77 -7.21 -7.24
C HIS A 127 -10.54 -8.00 -8.30
N GLU A 128 -11.04 -7.27 -9.30
CA GLU A 128 -11.65 -7.86 -10.48
C GLU A 128 -10.61 -8.07 -11.58
N ARG A 129 -10.83 -9.05 -12.44
CA ARG A 129 -10.06 -9.23 -13.66
C ARG A 129 -10.88 -8.77 -14.85
N ALA A 130 -10.36 -7.81 -15.60
CA ALA A 130 -10.98 -7.36 -16.83
C ALA A 130 -10.67 -8.33 -17.98
N ASP A 131 -11.70 -8.64 -18.77
CA ASP A 131 -11.56 -9.23 -20.09
C ASP A 131 -11.95 -8.17 -21.13
N TRP A 132 -11.01 -7.81 -22.00
CA TRP A 132 -11.17 -6.70 -22.93
C TRP A 132 -11.93 -7.13 -24.17
N GLN A 133 -13.06 -6.48 -24.45
CA GLN A 133 -13.76 -6.56 -25.71
C GLN A 133 -13.45 -5.31 -26.53
N GLN A 134 -12.60 -5.45 -27.54
CA GLN A 134 -12.30 -4.35 -28.45
C GLN A 134 -13.51 -4.04 -29.32
N VAL A 135 -13.94 -2.78 -29.32
CA VAL A 135 -15.06 -2.27 -30.12
C VAL A 135 -14.61 -1.00 -30.86
N GLU A 136 -15.34 -0.62 -31.91
CA GLU A 136 -15.03 0.58 -32.70
C GLU A 136 -15.52 1.87 -32.00
N SER A 137 -16.59 1.79 -31.20
CA SER A 137 -17.14 2.93 -30.47
C SER A 137 -17.73 2.50 -29.14
N LEU A 138 -17.75 3.40 -28.17
CA LEU A 138 -18.41 3.24 -26.89
C LEU A 138 -19.80 3.84 -26.91
N THR A 139 -20.68 3.41 -25.99
CA THR A 139 -21.99 4.01 -25.79
C THR A 139 -21.87 5.47 -25.35
N GLU A 140 -22.75 6.33 -25.89
CA GLU A 140 -22.80 7.73 -25.48
C GLU A 140 -23.36 7.91 -24.08
N THR A 141 -22.85 8.93 -23.36
CA THR A 141 -23.33 9.33 -22.04
C THR A 141 -23.49 10.86 -21.99
N GLU A 142 -24.28 11.40 -21.06
CA GLU A 142 -24.41 12.84 -20.84
C GLU A 142 -23.06 13.51 -20.51
N ARG A 143 -22.16 12.83 -19.81
CA ARG A 143 -20.82 13.32 -19.50
C ARG A 143 -19.92 13.34 -20.74
N GLY A 144 -20.09 12.42 -21.67
CA GLY A 144 -19.24 12.25 -22.85
C GLY A 144 -17.75 12.17 -22.47
N ALA A 145 -16.93 12.95 -23.16
CA ALA A 145 -15.48 13.04 -22.93
C ALA A 145 -15.07 14.07 -21.84
N GLY A 146 -16.02 14.64 -21.11
CA GLY A 146 -15.76 15.65 -20.09
C GLY A 146 -14.90 15.09 -18.92
N GLY A 147 -13.74 15.72 -18.68
CA GLY A 147 -12.79 15.37 -17.63
C GLY A 147 -11.85 16.53 -17.32
N PHE A 148 -10.83 16.28 -16.48
CA PHE A 148 -9.78 17.25 -16.14
C PHE A 148 -10.30 18.62 -15.67
N GLY A 149 -11.34 18.63 -14.83
CA GLY A 149 -11.93 19.88 -14.31
C GLY A 149 -12.96 20.51 -15.25
N SER A 150 -13.60 19.74 -16.13
CA SER A 150 -14.67 20.23 -17.02
C SER A 150 -15.87 20.86 -16.28
N THR A 151 -16.00 20.63 -14.96
CA THR A 151 -17.03 21.23 -14.10
C THR A 151 -16.59 22.55 -13.44
N GLY A 152 -15.37 23.05 -13.74
CA GLY A 152 -14.81 24.25 -13.13
C GLY A 152 -14.26 24.07 -11.73
N THR A 153 -13.70 25.14 -11.17
CA THR A 153 -13.12 25.20 -9.81
C THR A 153 -13.96 26.01 -8.83
N ALA A 154 -15.13 26.44 -9.21
CA ALA A 154 -16.06 27.22 -8.36
C ALA A 154 -17.43 26.56 -8.33
#